data_f2c3a7b1a5805b12bccf5bb1f5835346
#
_entry.id   f2c3a7b1a5805b12bccf5bb1f5835346
#
_cell.length_a   1.000
_cell.length_b   1.000
_cell.length_c   1.000
_cell.angle_alpha   90.00
_cell.angle_beta   90.00
_cell.angle_gamma   90.00
#
_symmetry.space_group_name_H-M   'P 1'
#
loop_
_entity.id
_entity.type
_entity.pdbx_description
1 polymer ?
#
loop_
_entity_poly.entity_id
_entity_poly.type
_entity_poly.pdbx_seq_one_letter_code
_entity_poly.pdbx_strand_id
1 'polypeptide(L)'
;MKRYLKTDEWNIIEDNFHADNLRMSESIFSLGNGRFGQRGNFEEPYSSDSYRGSFVAGITFLDKTRVGWWKNGFPHFYTRIPNAADWSRVSLRLIDEELDLAQWDVNSFSRRLDMKAGISYRDFEITSPKGHQIRVHVEHINNMAHPDLCLIKYSVTSINYTGRISLIPSLDAVIVNKDDDPNEKIWNILRSGVTKDCAYLWTQTRREDAQVCYAMTYQFFKNGKETTSNPIRIEKEKQTGFSIGADVKPGDNVMLIKYTVISSSLYDERQELIEHSVTKARQTKIDGWDKLENDHQQAWANIWKEMDVVIEGDPEAQQGVRYNIFQLCQTYRGDDPRLNIGPKGFTGEKYGGNTYWNTELCCVPFFLLSTPREIVKNLLIYRYNQLPKAIENARKLGFKEGAALFPQVTYSGEECHSEWEITFEEIHRNNIIVYAIAQHAAITGSKDYVAKYGLEVMIAVSRFWSCLLYTSPSPRDTR
;
A
#
# COMPACT_ATOMS: atom_id res chain seq x y z
N MET A 1 -7.40 -11.92 -24.21
CA MET A 1 -7.72 -12.36 -22.83
C MET A 1 -9.23 -12.26 -22.67
N LYS A 2 -9.92 -13.33 -22.25
CA LYS A 2 -11.37 -13.22 -21.96
C LYS A 2 -11.56 -12.31 -20.78
N ARG A 3 -12.50 -11.39 -20.87
CA ARG A 3 -12.90 -10.49 -19.78
C ARG A 3 -13.49 -11.35 -18.65
N TYR A 4 -12.97 -11.24 -17.43
CA TYR A 4 -13.42 -12.00 -16.26
C TYR A 4 -13.99 -11.10 -15.15
N LEU A 5 -13.84 -9.77 -15.29
CA LEU A 5 -14.44 -8.79 -14.40
C LEU A 5 -15.74 -8.25 -15.00
N LYS A 6 -16.73 -8.02 -14.15
CA LYS A 6 -18.00 -7.39 -14.55
C LYS A 6 -17.88 -5.88 -14.61
N THR A 7 -18.62 -5.30 -15.53
CA THR A 7 -18.77 -3.84 -15.60
C THR A 7 -19.82 -3.37 -14.58
N ASP A 8 -19.42 -2.45 -13.73
CA ASP A 8 -20.27 -1.74 -12.78
C ASP A 8 -19.67 -0.37 -12.50
N GLU A 9 -20.47 0.68 -12.45
CA GLU A 9 -19.94 2.04 -12.35
C GLU A 9 -19.19 2.36 -11.05
N TRP A 10 -19.48 1.63 -9.96
CA TRP A 10 -18.88 1.84 -8.64
C TRP A 10 -18.13 0.66 -8.08
N ASN A 11 -18.24 -0.50 -8.73
CA ASN A 11 -17.64 -1.71 -8.23
C ASN A 11 -16.71 -2.36 -9.24
N ILE A 12 -15.62 -2.96 -8.74
CA ILE A 12 -14.89 -3.99 -9.48
C ILE A 12 -15.40 -5.33 -8.97
N ILE A 13 -15.89 -6.19 -9.86
CA ILE A 13 -16.52 -7.46 -9.47
C ILE A 13 -15.87 -8.61 -10.23
N GLU A 14 -15.41 -9.60 -9.46
CA GLU A 14 -15.01 -10.93 -9.92
C GLU A 14 -16.00 -11.94 -9.34
N ASP A 15 -16.78 -12.60 -10.21
CA ASP A 15 -17.93 -13.44 -9.81
C ASP A 15 -17.67 -14.95 -9.88
N ASN A 16 -16.43 -15.34 -10.12
CA ASN A 16 -15.96 -16.72 -10.07
C ASN A 16 -14.53 -16.78 -9.57
N PHE A 17 -14.11 -17.94 -9.10
CA PHE A 17 -12.73 -18.17 -8.70
C PHE A 17 -11.86 -18.43 -9.95
N HIS A 18 -10.95 -17.52 -10.24
CA HIS A 18 -10.04 -17.60 -11.39
C HIS A 18 -8.59 -17.75 -10.91
N ALA A 19 -8.18 -18.97 -10.58
CA ALA A 19 -6.83 -19.25 -10.07
C ALA A 19 -5.72 -18.72 -11.00
N ASP A 20 -5.87 -18.87 -12.31
CA ASP A 20 -4.89 -18.39 -13.31
C ASP A 20 -4.75 -16.87 -13.38
N ASN A 21 -5.75 -16.13 -12.91
CA ASN A 21 -5.77 -14.67 -12.89
C ASN A 21 -5.49 -14.10 -11.47
N LEU A 22 -5.23 -14.95 -10.48
CA LEU A 22 -5.19 -14.55 -9.07
C LEU A 22 -4.20 -13.40 -8.82
N ARG A 23 -2.98 -13.46 -9.35
CA ARG A 23 -1.99 -12.37 -9.20
C ARG A 23 -2.46 -11.04 -9.77
N MET A 24 -3.20 -11.07 -10.87
CA MET A 24 -3.78 -9.87 -11.48
C MET A 24 -4.92 -9.33 -10.61
N SER A 25 -5.80 -10.21 -10.16
CA SER A 25 -6.87 -9.87 -9.23
C SER A 25 -6.33 -9.30 -7.92
N GLU A 26 -5.26 -9.88 -7.35
CA GLU A 26 -4.59 -9.33 -6.17
C GLU A 26 -4.12 -7.89 -6.36
N SER A 27 -3.66 -7.52 -7.56
CA SER A 27 -3.32 -6.13 -7.87
C SER A 27 -4.54 -5.23 -8.01
N ILE A 28 -5.58 -5.72 -8.72
CA ILE A 28 -6.80 -4.93 -9.01
C ILE A 28 -7.59 -4.65 -7.73
N PHE A 29 -7.69 -5.62 -6.83
CA PHE A 29 -8.40 -5.51 -5.55
C PHE A 29 -7.53 -5.00 -4.40
N SER A 30 -6.41 -4.33 -4.70
CA SER A 30 -5.56 -3.72 -3.67
C SER A 30 -6.29 -2.62 -2.91
N LEU A 31 -6.03 -2.54 -1.62
CA LEU A 31 -6.52 -1.51 -0.72
C LEU A 31 -5.38 -0.72 -0.11
N GLY A 32 -5.58 0.59 0.06
CA GLY A 32 -4.66 1.47 0.74
C GLY A 32 -5.37 2.66 1.38
N ASN A 33 -4.62 3.45 2.13
CA ASN A 33 -5.12 4.67 2.76
C ASN A 33 -4.09 5.81 2.79
N GLY A 34 -3.06 5.70 1.93
CA GLY A 34 -1.97 6.67 1.82
C GLY A 34 -0.86 6.52 2.88
N ARG A 35 -1.10 5.78 3.96
CA ARG A 35 -0.09 5.47 4.99
C ARG A 35 0.40 4.03 4.90
N PHE A 36 -0.47 3.14 4.54
CA PHE A 36 -0.15 1.76 4.22
C PHE A 36 -1.15 1.21 3.21
N GLY A 37 -0.81 0.09 2.64
CA GLY A 37 -1.71 -0.62 1.75
C GLY A 37 -1.23 -2.03 1.49
N GLN A 38 -2.09 -2.82 0.88
CA GLN A 38 -1.81 -4.20 0.56
C GLN A 38 -2.53 -4.65 -0.71
N ARG A 39 -1.97 -5.68 -1.31
CA ARG A 39 -2.61 -6.37 -2.42
C ARG A 39 -3.88 -7.04 -1.93
N GLY A 40 -4.83 -7.29 -2.83
CA GLY A 40 -6.08 -8.00 -2.53
C GLY A 40 -5.84 -9.52 -2.34
N ASN A 41 -4.90 -9.86 -1.45
CA ASN A 41 -4.62 -11.25 -1.07
C ASN A 41 -5.74 -11.81 -0.21
N PHE A 42 -5.89 -13.13 -0.20
CA PHE A 42 -6.78 -13.79 0.75
C PHE A 42 -6.22 -13.68 2.17
N GLU A 43 -7.10 -13.55 3.15
CA GLU A 43 -6.72 -13.54 4.56
C GLU A 43 -6.19 -14.92 4.98
N GLU A 44 -6.69 -15.98 4.36
CA GLU A 44 -6.28 -17.36 4.58
C GLU A 44 -4.93 -17.71 3.92
N PRO A 45 -4.29 -18.79 4.33
CA PRO A 45 -3.23 -19.43 3.55
C PRO A 45 -3.72 -19.81 2.15
N TYR A 46 -2.87 -19.64 1.16
CA TYR A 46 -3.09 -20.11 -0.21
C TYR A 46 -1.81 -20.76 -0.72
N SER A 47 -1.85 -22.07 -0.99
CA SER A 47 -0.65 -22.86 -1.31
C SER A 47 -0.26 -22.83 -2.78
N SER A 48 -1.08 -22.26 -3.67
CA SER A 48 -0.77 -22.11 -5.08
C SER A 48 -0.19 -20.74 -5.42
N ASP A 49 -0.18 -20.35 -6.69
CA ASP A 49 0.46 -19.13 -7.17
C ASP A 49 -0.25 -17.87 -6.67
N SER A 50 0.44 -17.11 -5.83
CA SER A 50 -0.01 -15.87 -5.22
C SER A 50 1.19 -14.96 -4.96
N TYR A 51 0.94 -13.65 -4.88
CA TYR A 51 1.94 -12.68 -4.50
C TYR A 51 1.43 -11.82 -3.34
N ARG A 52 1.76 -12.22 -2.12
CA ARG A 52 1.43 -11.44 -0.93
C ARG A 52 2.25 -10.17 -0.87
N GLY A 53 1.59 -9.04 -0.69
CA GLY A 53 2.23 -7.74 -0.60
C GLY A 53 1.52 -6.82 0.38
N SER A 54 2.29 -6.34 1.35
CA SER A 54 1.90 -5.34 2.35
C SER A 54 2.97 -4.24 2.37
N PHE A 55 2.57 -2.97 2.30
CA PHE A 55 3.49 -1.86 2.14
C PHE A 55 3.15 -0.75 3.13
N VAL A 56 4.17 -0.16 3.77
CA VAL A 56 4.02 0.98 4.67
C VAL A 56 4.74 2.17 4.04
N ALA A 57 4.00 3.22 3.74
CA ALA A 57 4.54 4.41 3.09
C ALA A 57 5.60 5.08 3.98
N GLY A 58 6.70 5.51 3.36
CA GLY A 58 7.79 6.16 4.08
C GLY A 58 8.70 5.23 4.88
N ILE A 59 8.40 3.93 4.93
CA ILE A 59 9.26 2.93 5.54
C ILE A 59 10.12 2.31 4.46
N THR A 60 11.41 2.52 4.56
CA THR A 60 12.36 2.28 3.49
C THR A 60 13.45 1.28 3.86
N PHE A 61 14.08 0.76 2.84
CA PHE A 61 15.23 -0.12 2.91
C PHE A 61 16.29 0.33 1.90
N LEU A 62 17.53 0.45 2.35
CA LEU A 62 18.66 0.78 1.50
C LEU A 62 19.16 -0.49 0.80
N ASP A 63 18.80 -0.64 -0.46
CA ASP A 63 19.17 -1.79 -1.29
C ASP A 63 20.44 -1.54 -2.12
N LYS A 64 21.14 -2.61 -2.46
CA LYS A 64 22.34 -2.53 -3.30
C LYS A 64 21.94 -2.44 -4.78
N THR A 65 22.57 -1.54 -5.50
CA THR A 65 22.39 -1.46 -6.96
C THR A 65 22.88 -2.73 -7.64
N ARG A 66 22.00 -3.40 -8.40
CA ARG A 66 22.24 -4.69 -9.06
C ARG A 66 22.00 -4.59 -10.57
N VAL A 67 22.57 -3.59 -11.22
CA VAL A 67 22.47 -3.46 -12.67
C VAL A 67 23.60 -4.25 -13.35
N GLY A 68 23.32 -4.91 -14.49
CA GLY A 68 24.31 -5.67 -15.26
C GLY A 68 25.33 -4.80 -16.00
N TRP A 69 25.24 -3.50 -15.88
CA TRP A 69 26.07 -2.48 -16.52
C TRP A 69 26.32 -1.34 -15.54
N TRP A 70 27.46 -0.66 -15.70
CA TRP A 70 27.85 0.44 -14.82
C TRP A 70 28.19 1.69 -15.61
N LYS A 71 27.69 2.84 -15.19
CA LYS A 71 28.08 4.16 -15.70
C LYS A 71 28.53 5.07 -14.56
N ASN A 72 29.32 6.09 -14.92
CA ASN A 72 29.72 7.12 -13.97
C ASN A 72 28.48 7.79 -13.34
N GLY A 73 28.53 8.02 -12.05
CA GLY A 73 27.43 8.62 -11.30
C GLY A 73 26.40 7.65 -10.72
N PHE A 74 26.47 6.34 -11.00
CA PHE A 74 25.61 5.36 -10.37
C PHE A 74 25.83 5.29 -8.86
N PRO A 75 24.77 5.22 -8.05
CA PRO A 75 24.89 4.97 -6.62
C PRO A 75 25.21 3.50 -6.36
N HIS A 76 25.95 3.21 -5.30
CA HIS A 76 26.16 1.84 -4.83
C HIS A 76 24.90 1.27 -4.15
N PHE A 77 24.10 2.13 -3.56
CA PHE A 77 22.86 1.82 -2.88
C PHE A 77 21.78 2.82 -3.25
N TYR A 78 20.54 2.38 -3.23
CA TYR A 78 19.36 3.21 -3.43
C TYR A 78 18.26 2.83 -2.46
N THR A 79 17.39 3.78 -2.15
CA THR A 79 16.29 3.60 -1.20
C THR A 79 15.04 3.11 -1.91
N ARG A 80 14.34 2.13 -1.31
CA ARG A 80 13.06 1.63 -1.78
C ARG A 80 12.15 1.19 -0.63
N ILE A 81 10.85 1.05 -0.91
CA ILE A 81 9.88 0.50 0.04
C ILE A 81 9.88 -1.03 -0.09
N PRO A 82 10.20 -1.77 0.99
CA PRO A 82 10.15 -3.22 0.98
C PRO A 82 8.74 -3.74 1.26
N ASN A 83 8.48 -5.00 0.89
CA ASN A 83 7.34 -5.74 1.40
C ASN A 83 7.45 -5.87 2.93
N ALA A 84 6.35 -5.71 3.63
CA ALA A 84 6.26 -5.68 5.09
C ALA A 84 5.54 -6.93 5.64
N ALA A 85 5.37 -7.01 6.97
CA ALA A 85 4.63 -8.10 7.60
C ALA A 85 3.17 -8.13 7.15
N ASP A 86 2.60 -9.33 7.05
CA ASP A 86 1.19 -9.53 6.73
C ASP A 86 0.33 -9.32 8.00
N TRP A 87 -0.39 -8.21 8.02
CA TRP A 87 -1.31 -7.86 9.10
C TRP A 87 -2.75 -8.29 8.85
N SER A 88 -3.07 -8.80 7.65
CA SER A 88 -4.43 -9.21 7.28
C SER A 88 -4.77 -10.65 7.66
N ARG A 89 -3.78 -11.45 8.01
CA ARG A 89 -3.90 -12.89 8.19
C ARG A 89 -5.01 -13.31 9.14
N VAL A 90 -5.93 -14.17 8.64
CA VAL A 90 -6.93 -14.91 9.41
C VAL A 90 -7.01 -16.32 8.83
N SER A 91 -6.42 -17.32 9.50
CA SER A 91 -6.61 -18.72 9.09
C SER A 91 -7.90 -19.27 9.68
N LEU A 92 -8.52 -20.22 8.97
CA LEU A 92 -9.70 -20.96 9.40
C LEU A 92 -9.42 -22.43 9.49
N ARG A 93 -9.87 -23.08 10.57
CA ARG A 93 -9.77 -24.54 10.76
C ARG A 93 -11.10 -25.16 11.15
N LEU A 94 -11.41 -26.29 10.51
CA LEU A 94 -12.46 -27.23 10.90
C LEU A 94 -11.77 -28.41 11.62
N ILE A 95 -11.65 -28.33 12.96
CA ILE A 95 -10.86 -29.28 13.78
C ILE A 95 -9.44 -29.44 13.23
N ASP A 96 -9.20 -30.42 12.35
CA ASP A 96 -7.92 -30.84 11.79
C ASP A 96 -7.73 -30.47 10.30
N GLU A 97 -8.71 -29.80 9.68
CA GLU A 97 -8.61 -29.30 8.31
C GLU A 97 -8.40 -27.77 8.32
N GLU A 98 -7.31 -27.30 7.74
CA GLU A 98 -7.07 -25.85 7.54
C GLU A 98 -7.54 -25.44 6.15
N LEU A 99 -8.30 -24.36 6.08
CA LEU A 99 -8.81 -23.82 4.82
C LEU A 99 -7.67 -23.39 3.91
N ASP A 100 -7.69 -23.92 2.70
CA ASP A 100 -6.85 -23.51 1.58
C ASP A 100 -7.67 -23.57 0.29
N LEU A 101 -7.95 -22.43 -0.33
CA LEU A 101 -8.74 -22.38 -1.56
C LEU A 101 -8.03 -23.05 -2.76
N ALA A 102 -6.74 -23.35 -2.66
CA ALA A 102 -6.03 -24.13 -3.68
C ALA A 102 -6.25 -25.64 -3.55
N GLN A 103 -6.73 -26.10 -2.39
CA GLN A 103 -6.87 -27.53 -2.06
C GLN A 103 -8.31 -27.98 -1.88
N TRP A 104 -9.21 -27.05 -1.56
CA TRP A 104 -10.61 -27.35 -1.31
C TRP A 104 -11.46 -27.01 -2.55
N ASP A 105 -12.60 -27.70 -2.72
CA ASP A 105 -13.51 -27.45 -3.83
C ASP A 105 -14.29 -26.15 -3.62
N VAL A 106 -14.04 -25.15 -4.47
CA VAL A 106 -14.75 -23.87 -4.44
C VAL A 106 -16.08 -24.01 -5.18
N ASN A 107 -17.18 -24.05 -4.44
CA ASN A 107 -18.53 -24.21 -4.97
C ASN A 107 -19.08 -22.91 -5.58
N SER A 108 -18.83 -21.80 -4.93
CA SER A 108 -19.11 -20.44 -5.41
C SER A 108 -18.07 -19.46 -4.91
N PHE A 109 -17.85 -18.38 -5.66
CA PHE A 109 -16.92 -17.33 -5.29
C PHE A 109 -17.36 -16.01 -5.90
N SER A 110 -17.30 -14.96 -5.10
CA SER A 110 -17.44 -13.58 -5.52
C SER A 110 -16.49 -12.69 -4.74
N ARG A 111 -15.83 -11.77 -5.44
CA ARG A 111 -15.02 -10.72 -4.83
C ARG A 111 -15.47 -9.38 -5.40
N ARG A 112 -15.66 -8.38 -4.56
CA ARG A 112 -16.12 -7.06 -4.93
C ARG A 112 -15.32 -5.98 -4.21
N LEU A 113 -14.78 -5.05 -4.96
CA LEU A 113 -14.24 -3.79 -4.46
C LEU A 113 -15.31 -2.71 -4.69
N ASP A 114 -15.88 -2.21 -3.61
CA ASP A 114 -16.77 -1.05 -3.62
C ASP A 114 -15.92 0.22 -3.54
N MET A 115 -15.73 0.88 -4.67
CA MET A 115 -14.90 2.10 -4.74
C MET A 115 -15.57 3.29 -4.07
N LYS A 116 -16.91 3.30 -4.00
CA LYS A 116 -17.65 4.37 -3.34
C LYS A 116 -17.45 4.36 -1.84
N ALA A 117 -17.52 3.18 -1.24
CA ALA A 117 -17.32 2.97 0.19
C ALA A 117 -15.85 2.76 0.57
N GLY A 118 -14.98 2.36 -0.37
CA GLY A 118 -13.59 2.00 -0.10
C GLY A 118 -13.44 0.66 0.61
N ILE A 119 -14.34 -0.28 0.39
CA ILE A 119 -14.43 -1.57 1.10
C ILE A 119 -14.28 -2.72 0.11
N SER A 120 -13.48 -3.72 0.47
CA SER A 120 -13.41 -4.99 -0.26
C SER A 120 -14.27 -6.03 0.43
N TYR A 121 -15.06 -6.74 -0.39
CA TYR A 121 -15.91 -7.85 0.04
C TYR A 121 -15.50 -9.13 -0.66
N ARG A 122 -15.61 -10.26 0.03
CA ARG A 122 -15.40 -11.58 -0.53
C ARG A 122 -16.39 -12.57 0.06
N ASP A 123 -17.12 -13.25 -0.83
CA ASP A 123 -18.12 -14.26 -0.50
C ASP A 123 -17.78 -15.55 -1.21
N PHE A 124 -17.75 -16.67 -0.50
CA PHE A 124 -17.54 -17.97 -1.13
C PHE A 124 -18.14 -19.12 -0.34
N GLU A 125 -18.54 -20.16 -1.06
CA GLU A 125 -18.89 -21.46 -0.49
C GLU A 125 -17.85 -22.47 -0.91
N ILE A 126 -17.47 -23.35 0.01
CA ILE A 126 -16.36 -24.27 -0.19
C ILE A 126 -16.65 -25.61 0.48
N THR A 127 -16.16 -26.69 -0.16
CA THR A 127 -16.24 -28.05 0.37
C THR A 127 -14.84 -28.54 0.71
N SER A 128 -14.63 -28.95 1.95
CA SER A 128 -13.37 -29.53 2.40
C SER A 128 -13.13 -30.92 1.80
N PRO A 129 -11.88 -31.43 1.81
CA PRO A 129 -11.57 -32.80 1.38
C PRO A 129 -12.38 -33.88 2.11
N LYS A 130 -12.88 -33.62 3.32
CA LYS A 130 -13.75 -34.54 4.07
C LYS A 130 -15.24 -34.31 3.80
N GLY A 131 -15.60 -33.43 2.86
CA GLY A 131 -16.99 -33.16 2.47
C GLY A 131 -17.72 -32.16 3.36
N HIS A 132 -16.99 -31.46 4.25
CA HIS A 132 -17.58 -30.40 5.07
C HIS A 132 -17.80 -29.14 4.25
N GLN A 133 -19.00 -28.56 4.33
CA GLN A 133 -19.38 -27.36 3.58
C GLN A 133 -19.58 -26.19 4.50
N ILE A 134 -18.97 -25.08 4.14
CA ILE A 134 -19.09 -23.80 4.84
C ILE A 134 -19.24 -22.66 3.82
N ARG A 135 -19.88 -21.58 4.29
CA ARG A 135 -19.92 -20.28 3.59
C ARG A 135 -19.11 -19.28 4.37
N VAL A 136 -18.28 -18.53 3.67
CA VAL A 136 -17.42 -17.48 4.24
C VAL A 136 -17.80 -16.14 3.63
N HIS A 137 -17.87 -15.11 4.48
CA HIS A 137 -18.03 -13.71 4.10
C HIS A 137 -16.94 -12.89 4.77
N VAL A 138 -16.24 -12.05 4.01
CA VAL A 138 -15.16 -11.19 4.48
C VAL A 138 -15.40 -9.76 4.05
N GLU A 139 -15.24 -8.83 4.98
CA GLU A 139 -15.17 -7.38 4.73
C GLU A 139 -13.80 -6.87 5.16
N HIS A 140 -13.13 -6.09 4.30
CA HIS A 140 -11.80 -5.57 4.57
C HIS A 140 -11.74 -4.07 4.30
N ILE A 141 -11.23 -3.32 5.28
CA ILE A 141 -11.12 -1.86 5.27
C ILE A 141 -9.70 -1.44 5.67
N ASN A 142 -9.01 -0.68 4.81
CA ASN A 142 -7.88 0.14 5.20
C ASN A 142 -8.40 1.56 5.45
N ASN A 143 -8.50 1.95 6.71
CA ASN A 143 -9.34 3.08 7.12
C ASN A 143 -8.80 4.43 6.65
N MET A 144 -9.62 5.18 5.91
CA MET A 144 -9.26 6.51 5.39
C MET A 144 -9.33 7.62 6.44
N ALA A 145 -10.23 7.50 7.42
CA ALA A 145 -10.34 8.49 8.52
C ALA A 145 -9.27 8.26 9.60
N HIS A 146 -8.91 7.00 9.84
CA HIS A 146 -7.90 6.57 10.81
C HIS A 146 -6.75 5.87 10.07
N PRO A 147 -5.73 6.63 9.61
CA PRO A 147 -4.78 6.15 8.60
C PRO A 147 -3.78 5.09 9.08
N ASP A 148 -3.79 4.74 10.33
CA ASP A 148 -3.00 3.65 10.92
C ASP A 148 -3.84 2.39 11.20
N LEU A 149 -5.11 2.33 10.74
CA LEU A 149 -6.06 1.29 11.12
C LEU A 149 -6.50 0.42 9.93
N CYS A 150 -6.32 -0.90 10.08
CA CYS A 150 -6.89 -1.94 9.21
C CYS A 150 -7.95 -2.72 9.98
N LEU A 151 -9.10 -2.94 9.36
CA LEU A 151 -10.25 -3.67 9.91
C LEU A 151 -10.61 -4.84 9.02
N ILE A 152 -10.85 -6.01 9.61
CA ILE A 152 -11.33 -7.18 8.90
C ILE A 152 -12.48 -7.80 9.69
N LYS A 153 -13.63 -7.98 9.02
CA LYS A 153 -14.75 -8.77 9.52
C LYS A 153 -14.79 -10.08 8.76
N TYR A 154 -14.66 -11.19 9.46
CA TYR A 154 -14.56 -12.53 8.90
C TYR A 154 -15.65 -13.41 9.47
N SER A 155 -16.61 -13.81 8.67
CA SER A 155 -17.81 -14.55 9.07
C SER A 155 -17.86 -15.91 8.40
N VAL A 156 -18.15 -16.96 9.17
CA VAL A 156 -18.25 -18.35 8.69
C VAL A 156 -19.57 -18.96 9.13
N THR A 157 -20.36 -19.43 8.15
CA THR A 157 -21.60 -20.15 8.40
C THR A 157 -21.41 -21.62 8.06
N SER A 158 -21.74 -22.50 8.99
CA SER A 158 -21.78 -23.94 8.73
C SER A 158 -22.96 -24.30 7.84
N ILE A 159 -22.72 -25.01 6.73
CA ILE A 159 -23.79 -25.55 5.85
C ILE A 159 -24.15 -26.95 6.31
N ASN A 160 -23.18 -27.87 6.41
CA ASN A 160 -23.42 -29.25 6.83
C ASN A 160 -22.48 -29.72 7.95
N TYR A 161 -21.55 -28.86 8.40
CA TYR A 161 -20.53 -29.22 9.37
C TYR A 161 -21.06 -29.15 10.81
N THR A 162 -20.73 -30.19 11.60
CA THR A 162 -20.90 -30.18 13.05
C THR A 162 -19.55 -30.42 13.71
N GLY A 163 -19.12 -29.47 14.52
CA GLY A 163 -17.82 -29.54 15.21
C GLY A 163 -17.26 -28.16 15.50
N ARG A 164 -15.99 -28.08 15.83
CA ARG A 164 -15.34 -26.83 16.19
C ARG A 164 -14.85 -26.08 14.94
N ILE A 165 -15.30 -24.83 14.77
CA ILE A 165 -14.67 -23.87 13.86
C ILE A 165 -13.73 -23.00 14.65
N SER A 166 -12.47 -22.88 14.22
CA SER A 166 -11.47 -22.00 14.81
C SER A 166 -11.02 -20.95 13.81
N LEU A 167 -11.07 -19.69 14.22
CA LEU A 167 -10.51 -18.54 13.49
C LEU A 167 -9.19 -18.12 14.15
N ILE A 168 -8.18 -17.85 13.32
CA ILE A 168 -6.81 -17.63 13.78
C ILE A 168 -6.30 -16.29 13.24
N PRO A 169 -6.73 -15.15 13.84
CA PRO A 169 -6.16 -13.86 13.53
C PRO A 169 -4.71 -13.80 13.99
N SER A 170 -3.80 -13.40 13.09
CA SER A 170 -2.38 -13.30 13.40
C SER A 170 -1.70 -12.17 12.66
N LEU A 171 -0.52 -11.79 13.14
CA LEU A 171 0.48 -10.96 12.49
C LEU A 171 1.59 -11.91 12.01
N ASP A 172 1.94 -11.87 10.73
CA ASP A 172 2.86 -12.81 10.12
C ASP A 172 4.07 -12.06 9.52
N ALA A 173 5.26 -12.33 10.06
CA ALA A 173 6.52 -11.78 9.61
C ALA A 173 7.27 -12.72 8.63
N VAL A 174 6.60 -13.70 8.05
CA VAL A 174 7.13 -14.47 6.92
C VAL A 174 7.02 -13.62 5.66
N ILE A 175 8.00 -12.73 5.49
CA ILE A 175 8.02 -11.74 4.41
C ILE A 175 8.88 -12.28 3.27
N VAL A 176 8.32 -12.27 2.06
CA VAL A 176 9.03 -12.61 0.83
C VAL A 176 9.02 -11.39 -0.08
N ASN A 177 10.20 -10.93 -0.47
CA ASN A 177 10.37 -9.93 -1.52
C ASN A 177 10.72 -10.69 -2.80
N LYS A 178 9.80 -10.72 -3.77
CA LYS A 178 9.95 -11.55 -4.98
C LYS A 178 10.87 -10.96 -6.03
N ASP A 179 10.99 -9.63 -6.06
CA ASP A 179 11.82 -8.91 -7.02
C ASP A 179 13.27 -8.75 -6.52
N ASP A 180 13.61 -9.36 -5.38
CA ASP A 180 14.90 -9.24 -4.71
C ASP A 180 15.69 -10.54 -4.67
N ASP A 181 16.90 -10.46 -4.12
CA ASP A 181 17.65 -11.64 -3.71
C ASP A 181 16.86 -12.36 -2.59
N PRO A 182 16.37 -13.59 -2.83
CA PRO A 182 15.57 -14.32 -1.85
C PRO A 182 16.35 -14.64 -0.56
N ASN A 183 17.69 -14.51 -0.59
CA ASN A 183 18.57 -14.70 0.56
C ASN A 183 18.77 -13.42 1.36
N GLU A 184 18.39 -12.26 0.84
CA GLU A 184 18.55 -10.99 1.55
C GLU A 184 17.47 -10.80 2.60
N LYS A 185 17.87 -10.80 3.87
CA LYS A 185 16.97 -10.48 4.98
C LYS A 185 16.86 -8.97 5.12
N ILE A 186 15.72 -8.42 4.76
CA ILE A 186 15.45 -6.98 4.86
C ILE A 186 15.05 -6.58 6.28
N TRP A 187 14.29 -7.43 6.96
CA TRP A 187 13.72 -7.14 8.26
C TRP A 187 14.38 -7.91 9.41
N ASN A 188 14.51 -7.22 10.53
CA ASN A 188 14.73 -7.82 11.85
C ASN A 188 13.44 -7.75 12.65
N ILE A 189 13.07 -8.81 13.32
CA ILE A 189 12.05 -8.79 14.35
C ILE A 189 12.72 -8.33 15.65
N LEU A 190 12.34 -7.14 16.12
CA LEU A 190 12.88 -6.60 17.37
C LEU A 190 12.21 -7.23 18.59
N ARG A 191 10.87 -7.34 18.50
CA ARG A 191 10.06 -7.96 19.54
C ARG A 191 8.71 -8.40 18.99
N SER A 192 8.21 -9.52 19.49
CA SER A 192 6.83 -9.97 19.28
C SER A 192 6.27 -10.52 20.58
N GLY A 193 4.96 -10.55 20.73
CA GLY A 193 4.34 -11.12 21.90
C GLY A 193 2.82 -11.00 21.92
N VAL A 194 2.24 -11.64 22.92
CA VAL A 194 0.80 -11.65 23.17
C VAL A 194 0.53 -11.21 24.59
N THR A 195 -0.24 -10.15 24.75
CA THR A 195 -0.81 -9.74 26.02
C THR A 195 -2.14 -10.48 26.28
N LYS A 196 -2.90 -10.10 27.30
CA LYS A 196 -4.20 -10.72 27.59
C LYS A 196 -5.16 -10.67 26.38
N ASP A 197 -5.16 -9.59 25.63
CA ASP A 197 -6.18 -9.21 24.65
C ASP A 197 -5.62 -8.61 23.34
N CYS A 198 -4.30 -8.49 23.24
CA CYS A 198 -3.64 -7.89 22.10
C CYS A 198 -2.36 -8.66 21.76
N ALA A 199 -2.15 -8.93 20.48
CA ALA A 199 -0.88 -9.42 19.95
C ALA A 199 -0.14 -8.30 19.26
N TYR A 200 1.19 -8.29 19.33
CA TYR A 200 2.01 -7.28 18.68
C TYR A 200 3.25 -7.89 18.03
N LEU A 201 3.71 -7.23 16.96
CA LEU A 201 4.91 -7.55 16.22
C LEU A 201 5.65 -6.24 15.92
N TRP A 202 6.89 -6.11 16.36
CA TRP A 202 7.73 -4.95 16.12
C TRP A 202 8.93 -5.32 15.26
N THR A 203 9.05 -4.68 14.12
CA THR A 203 10.07 -4.96 13.10
C THR A 203 10.89 -3.72 12.77
N GLN A 204 12.10 -3.94 12.23
CA GLN A 204 13.02 -2.88 11.82
C GLN A 204 13.72 -3.26 10.52
N THR A 205 13.88 -2.32 9.59
CA THR A 205 14.70 -2.53 8.41
C THR A 205 16.19 -2.53 8.77
N ARG A 206 16.99 -3.36 8.09
CA ARG A 206 18.36 -3.66 8.52
C ARG A 206 19.37 -2.53 8.30
N ARG A 207 19.17 -1.69 7.28
CA ARG A 207 20.18 -0.69 6.88
C ARG A 207 19.77 0.75 7.15
N GLU A 208 18.49 1.02 7.37
CA GLU A 208 17.98 2.38 7.61
C GLU A 208 17.30 2.54 8.96
N ASP A 209 17.24 1.48 9.75
CA ASP A 209 16.62 1.48 11.07
C ASP A 209 15.16 1.98 11.12
N ALA A 210 14.47 1.94 9.98
CA ALA A 210 13.06 2.27 9.92
C ALA A 210 12.23 1.18 10.62
N GLN A 211 11.33 1.57 11.51
CA GLN A 211 10.62 0.64 12.39
C GLN A 211 9.12 0.68 12.15
N VAL A 212 8.49 -0.49 12.23
CA VAL A 212 7.05 -0.66 12.18
C VAL A 212 6.59 -1.56 13.32
N CYS A 213 5.58 -1.12 14.04
CA CYS A 213 4.89 -1.92 15.03
C CYS A 213 3.46 -2.20 14.57
N TYR A 214 3.11 -3.47 14.55
CA TYR A 214 1.76 -3.96 14.29
C TYR A 214 1.18 -4.42 15.61
N ALA A 215 -0.03 -3.95 15.95
CA ALA A 215 -0.75 -4.43 17.13
C ALA A 215 -2.17 -4.80 16.73
N MET A 216 -2.63 -5.97 17.11
CA MET A 216 -3.98 -6.40 16.81
C MET A 216 -4.74 -6.86 18.04
N THR A 217 -6.05 -6.57 18.04
CA THR A 217 -7.04 -7.14 18.95
C THR A 217 -8.23 -7.64 18.14
N TYR A 218 -9.19 -8.28 18.79
CA TYR A 218 -10.34 -8.86 18.11
C TYR A 218 -11.60 -8.87 18.98
N GLN A 219 -12.75 -9.05 18.31
CA GLN A 219 -14.01 -9.48 18.90
C GLN A 219 -14.45 -10.78 18.22
N PHE A 220 -15.09 -11.67 18.98
CA PHE A 220 -15.57 -12.95 18.45
C PHE A 220 -17.03 -13.17 18.84
N PHE A 221 -17.83 -13.57 17.86
CA PHE A 221 -19.27 -13.73 17.99
C PHE A 221 -19.69 -15.14 17.56
N LYS A 222 -20.71 -15.66 18.22
CA LYS A 222 -21.46 -16.83 17.75
C LYS A 222 -22.92 -16.47 17.64
N ASN A 223 -23.51 -16.67 16.45
CA ASN A 223 -24.92 -16.34 16.16
C ASN A 223 -25.30 -14.90 16.60
N GLY A 224 -24.42 -13.94 16.28
CA GLY A 224 -24.61 -12.52 16.59
C GLY A 224 -24.36 -12.12 18.05
N LYS A 225 -24.03 -13.04 18.95
CA LYS A 225 -23.71 -12.74 20.34
C LYS A 225 -22.21 -12.78 20.57
N GLU A 226 -21.65 -11.71 21.13
CA GLU A 226 -20.23 -11.68 21.52
C GLU A 226 -19.97 -12.76 22.56
N THR A 227 -18.91 -13.54 22.32
CA THR A 227 -18.55 -14.70 23.14
C THR A 227 -17.17 -14.48 23.74
N THR A 228 -17.07 -14.59 25.06
CA THR A 228 -15.78 -14.67 25.75
C THR A 228 -15.29 -16.11 25.67
N SER A 229 -14.48 -16.42 24.67
CA SER A 229 -13.73 -17.69 24.65
C SER A 229 -12.34 -17.49 25.27
N ASN A 230 -11.79 -18.53 25.90
CA ASN A 230 -10.39 -18.51 26.28
C ASN A 230 -9.55 -18.79 25.02
N PRO A 231 -8.90 -17.78 24.43
CA PRO A 231 -8.12 -17.98 23.21
C PRO A 231 -6.83 -18.73 23.53
N ILE A 232 -6.40 -19.55 22.59
CA ILE A 232 -5.04 -20.11 22.61
C ILE A 232 -4.11 -19.04 22.02
N ARG A 233 -3.09 -18.64 22.76
CA ARG A 233 -2.07 -17.71 22.28
C ARG A 233 -1.16 -18.38 21.27
N ILE A 234 -0.79 -17.63 20.24
CA ILE A 234 0.17 -18.05 19.25
C ILE A 234 1.39 -17.13 19.37
N GLU A 235 2.50 -17.69 19.80
CA GLU A 235 3.76 -17.01 19.97
C GLU A 235 4.87 -17.85 19.32
N LYS A 236 4.98 -17.71 17.98
CA LYS A 236 6.04 -18.33 17.18
C LYS A 236 7.07 -17.26 16.79
N GLU A 237 8.26 -17.67 16.38
CA GLU A 237 9.35 -16.77 15.97
C GLU A 237 8.90 -15.67 15.00
N LYS A 238 8.05 -16.03 14.02
CA LYS A 238 7.61 -15.11 12.95
C LYS A 238 6.09 -14.89 12.89
N GLN A 239 5.36 -15.41 13.87
CA GLN A 239 3.90 -15.30 13.89
C GLN A 239 3.40 -15.12 15.32
N THR A 240 2.56 -14.09 15.52
CA THR A 240 1.92 -13.82 16.81
C THR A 240 0.42 -13.58 16.62
N GLY A 241 -0.40 -14.07 17.54
CA GLY A 241 -1.85 -13.96 17.42
C GLY A 241 -2.63 -14.83 18.39
N PHE A 242 -3.83 -15.20 17.97
CA PHE A 242 -4.76 -15.98 18.77
C PHE A 242 -5.43 -17.06 17.94
N SER A 243 -5.78 -18.17 18.56
CA SER A 243 -6.73 -19.14 17.99
C SER A 243 -8.00 -19.12 18.85
N ILE A 244 -9.11 -18.74 18.22
CA ILE A 244 -10.41 -18.59 18.86
C ILE A 244 -11.42 -19.46 18.12
N GLY A 245 -12.29 -20.19 18.81
CA GLY A 245 -13.27 -21.00 18.12
C GLY A 245 -14.46 -21.37 18.99
N ALA A 246 -15.50 -21.85 18.32
CA ALA A 246 -16.73 -22.32 18.94
C ALA A 246 -17.20 -23.61 18.23
N ASP A 247 -17.90 -24.46 18.97
CA ASP A 247 -18.59 -25.59 18.39
C ASP A 247 -19.85 -25.11 17.67
N VAL A 248 -20.06 -25.62 16.48
CA VAL A 248 -21.18 -25.26 15.59
C VAL A 248 -21.91 -26.49 15.10
N LYS A 249 -23.14 -26.27 14.68
CA LYS A 249 -23.98 -27.21 13.91
C LYS A 249 -24.44 -26.52 12.62
N PRO A 250 -25.00 -27.25 11.65
CA PRO A 250 -25.55 -26.63 10.44
C PRO A 250 -26.50 -25.46 10.74
N GLY A 251 -26.25 -24.34 10.05
CA GLY A 251 -26.93 -23.07 10.25
C GLY A 251 -26.30 -22.12 11.28
N ASP A 252 -25.40 -22.59 12.14
CA ASP A 252 -24.68 -21.70 13.08
C ASP A 252 -23.65 -20.84 12.34
N ASN A 253 -23.49 -19.62 12.81
CA ASN A 253 -22.50 -18.65 12.33
C ASN A 253 -21.49 -18.31 13.43
N VAL A 254 -20.23 -18.20 13.05
CA VAL A 254 -19.16 -17.60 13.85
C VAL A 254 -18.58 -16.42 13.10
N MET A 255 -18.29 -15.33 13.79
CA MET A 255 -17.75 -14.12 13.22
C MET A 255 -16.61 -13.56 14.07
N LEU A 256 -15.54 -13.16 13.41
CA LEU A 256 -14.41 -12.45 13.99
C LEU A 256 -14.35 -11.05 13.43
N ILE A 257 -14.16 -10.05 14.28
CA ILE A 257 -13.73 -8.71 13.87
C ILE A 257 -12.30 -8.54 14.35
N LYS A 258 -11.37 -8.32 13.43
CA LYS A 258 -9.97 -8.05 13.69
C LYS A 258 -9.69 -6.56 13.53
N TYR A 259 -9.11 -5.95 14.54
CA TYR A 259 -8.65 -4.57 14.55
C TYR A 259 -7.13 -4.58 14.58
N THR A 260 -6.50 -4.02 13.56
CA THR A 260 -5.03 -3.95 13.48
C THR A 260 -4.57 -2.51 13.33
N VAL A 261 -3.69 -2.08 14.22
CA VAL A 261 -3.00 -0.79 14.16
C VAL A 261 -1.60 -1.00 13.59
N ILE A 262 -1.23 -0.17 12.62
CA ILE A 262 0.07 -0.15 11.96
C ILE A 262 0.73 1.20 12.26
N SER A 263 1.65 1.24 13.21
CA SER A 263 2.40 2.43 13.62
C SER A 263 3.84 2.36 13.11
N SER A 264 4.44 3.50 12.81
CA SER A 264 5.81 3.53 12.29
C SER A 264 6.65 4.63 12.90
N SER A 265 7.97 4.43 12.89
CA SER A 265 8.95 5.43 13.34
C SER A 265 8.97 6.71 12.50
N LEU A 266 8.19 6.78 11.44
CA LEU A 266 7.98 8.00 10.68
C LEU A 266 7.09 9.01 11.44
N TYR A 267 6.18 8.51 12.28
CA TYR A 267 5.16 9.30 12.96
C TYR A 267 5.23 9.21 14.49
N ASP A 268 5.78 8.13 15.01
CA ASP A 268 5.79 7.82 16.44
C ASP A 268 7.22 7.67 16.95
N GLU A 269 7.43 8.03 18.20
CA GLU A 269 8.72 7.81 18.86
C GLU A 269 9.01 6.31 18.98
N ARG A 270 10.22 5.90 18.59
CA ARG A 270 10.62 4.49 18.50
C ARG A 270 10.42 3.71 19.81
N GLN A 271 10.67 4.36 20.94
CA GLN A 271 10.58 3.75 22.25
C GLN A 271 9.15 3.50 22.71
N GLU A 272 8.18 4.24 22.16
CA GLU A 272 6.77 4.20 22.52
C GLU A 272 5.92 3.39 21.53
N LEU A 273 6.50 2.95 20.40
CA LEU A 273 5.77 2.29 19.33
C LEU A 273 4.89 1.11 19.79
N ILE A 274 5.40 0.24 20.67
CA ILE A 274 4.61 -0.90 21.16
C ILE A 274 3.45 -0.42 22.03
N GLU A 275 3.74 0.45 23.01
CA GLU A 275 2.73 0.93 23.97
C GLU A 275 1.64 1.71 23.25
N HIS A 276 2.04 2.63 22.35
CA HIS A 276 1.12 3.40 21.50
C HIS A 276 0.23 2.47 20.66
N SER A 277 0.84 1.54 19.90
CA SER A 277 0.10 0.61 19.02
C SER A 277 -0.88 -0.27 19.80
N VAL A 278 -0.45 -0.83 20.93
CA VAL A 278 -1.29 -1.70 21.77
C VAL A 278 -2.44 -0.92 22.41
N THR A 279 -2.16 0.29 22.94
CA THR A 279 -3.18 1.15 23.53
C THR A 279 -4.21 1.55 22.49
N LYS A 280 -3.75 1.95 21.31
CA LYS A 280 -4.63 2.34 20.21
C LYS A 280 -5.46 1.16 19.68
N ALA A 281 -4.88 -0.03 19.56
CA ALA A 281 -5.63 -1.23 19.15
C ALA A 281 -6.77 -1.55 20.14
N ARG A 282 -6.54 -1.38 21.44
CA ARG A 282 -7.59 -1.54 22.46
C ARG A 282 -8.66 -0.48 22.34
N GLN A 283 -8.29 0.77 22.14
CA GLN A 283 -9.23 1.85 21.93
C GLN A 283 -10.10 1.62 20.69
N THR A 284 -9.49 1.18 19.58
CA THR A 284 -10.17 0.85 18.33
C THR A 284 -11.26 -0.22 18.52
N LYS A 285 -10.98 -1.25 19.34
CA LYS A 285 -11.96 -2.26 19.70
C LYS A 285 -13.15 -1.66 20.50
N ILE A 286 -12.88 -0.69 21.37
CA ILE A 286 -13.93 0.02 22.15
C ILE A 286 -14.80 0.88 21.23
N ASP A 287 -14.18 1.57 20.27
CA ASP A 287 -14.86 2.38 19.26
C ASP A 287 -15.82 1.52 18.42
N GLY A 288 -15.43 0.29 18.13
CA GLY A 288 -16.24 -0.72 17.45
C GLY A 288 -16.34 -0.56 15.95
N TRP A 289 -16.78 -1.62 15.28
CA TRP A 289 -16.85 -1.68 13.82
C TRP A 289 -17.69 -0.59 13.20
N ASP A 290 -18.94 -0.43 13.66
CA ASP A 290 -19.92 0.45 13.00
C ASP A 290 -19.48 1.91 12.97
N LYS A 291 -18.88 2.40 14.07
CA LYS A 291 -18.33 3.76 14.12
C LYS A 291 -17.18 3.93 13.15
N LEU A 292 -16.23 2.99 13.16
CA LEU A 292 -15.02 3.09 12.35
C LEU A 292 -15.28 2.91 10.85
N GLU A 293 -16.25 2.08 10.48
CA GLU A 293 -16.74 1.94 9.11
C GLU A 293 -17.43 3.23 8.65
N ASN A 294 -18.31 3.82 9.48
CA ASN A 294 -18.97 5.08 9.16
C ASN A 294 -17.96 6.22 8.96
N ASP A 295 -16.97 6.35 9.84
CA ASP A 295 -15.91 7.35 9.72
C ASP A 295 -15.13 7.17 8.40
N HIS A 296 -14.84 5.92 8.01
CA HIS A 296 -14.19 5.56 6.75
C HIS A 296 -15.04 5.94 5.52
N GLN A 297 -16.31 5.55 5.53
CA GLN A 297 -17.24 5.85 4.43
C GLN A 297 -17.45 7.36 4.27
N GLN A 298 -17.50 8.11 5.36
CA GLN A 298 -17.61 9.56 5.33
C GLN A 298 -16.34 10.20 4.74
N ALA A 299 -15.16 9.66 5.05
CA ALA A 299 -13.91 10.13 4.45
C ALA A 299 -13.90 9.91 2.92
N TRP A 300 -14.32 8.74 2.45
CA TRP A 300 -14.49 8.48 1.02
C TRP A 300 -15.56 9.35 0.37
N ALA A 301 -16.71 9.55 1.03
CA ALA A 301 -17.76 10.43 0.51
C ALA A 301 -17.27 11.86 0.31
N ASN A 302 -16.42 12.37 1.20
CA ASN A 302 -15.81 13.69 1.04
C ASN A 302 -14.84 13.74 -0.15
N ILE A 303 -14.06 12.66 -0.39
CA ILE A 303 -13.17 12.57 -1.55
C ILE A 303 -14.00 12.55 -2.84
N TRP A 304 -15.00 11.69 -2.92
CA TRP A 304 -15.85 11.57 -4.12
C TRP A 304 -16.64 12.82 -4.43
N LYS A 305 -17.06 13.57 -3.43
CA LYS A 305 -17.75 14.86 -3.61
C LYS A 305 -16.92 15.86 -4.44
N GLU A 306 -15.61 15.84 -4.28
CA GLU A 306 -14.70 16.78 -4.95
C GLU A 306 -14.10 16.22 -6.26
N MET A 307 -14.01 14.87 -6.38
CA MET A 307 -13.19 14.22 -7.40
C MET A 307 -13.98 13.35 -8.40
N ASP A 308 -15.27 13.08 -8.15
CA ASP A 308 -16.06 12.22 -9.08
C ASP A 308 -16.23 12.89 -10.45
N VAL A 309 -16.08 12.08 -11.47
CA VAL A 309 -16.33 12.45 -12.87
C VAL A 309 -17.43 11.55 -13.39
N VAL A 310 -18.55 12.12 -13.83
CA VAL A 310 -19.70 11.37 -14.35
C VAL A 310 -19.59 11.28 -15.87
N ILE A 311 -19.64 10.05 -16.39
CA ILE A 311 -19.66 9.72 -17.80
C ILE A 311 -21.00 9.04 -18.12
N GLU A 312 -21.85 9.72 -18.88
CA GLU A 312 -23.13 9.16 -19.31
C GLU A 312 -23.00 8.30 -20.57
N GLY A 313 -23.69 7.16 -20.59
CA GLY A 313 -23.78 6.30 -21.76
C GLY A 313 -22.63 5.29 -21.94
N ASP A 314 -21.59 5.34 -21.13
CA ASP A 314 -20.47 4.38 -21.16
C ASP A 314 -20.09 3.92 -19.74
N PRO A 315 -20.75 2.88 -19.20
CA PRO A 315 -20.45 2.39 -17.85
C PRO A 315 -19.05 1.76 -17.73
N GLU A 316 -18.44 1.33 -18.83
CA GLU A 316 -17.08 0.80 -18.82
C GLU A 316 -16.03 1.92 -18.64
N ALA A 317 -16.17 3.00 -19.39
CA ALA A 317 -15.35 4.19 -19.20
C ALA A 317 -15.56 4.79 -17.80
N GLN A 318 -16.79 4.82 -17.32
CA GLN A 318 -17.13 5.29 -15.97
C GLN A 318 -16.41 4.45 -14.89
N GLN A 319 -16.48 3.12 -14.99
CA GLN A 319 -15.75 2.22 -14.09
C GLN A 319 -14.25 2.50 -14.10
N GLY A 320 -13.67 2.62 -15.30
CA GLY A 320 -12.23 2.86 -15.49
C GLY A 320 -11.77 4.18 -14.88
N VAL A 321 -12.51 5.27 -15.06
CA VAL A 321 -12.17 6.59 -14.50
C VAL A 321 -12.26 6.56 -12.98
N ARG A 322 -13.35 6.06 -12.40
CA ARG A 322 -13.50 5.95 -10.94
C ARG A 322 -12.44 5.03 -10.33
N TYR A 323 -12.09 3.93 -10.99
CA TYR A 323 -11.02 3.05 -10.52
C TYR A 323 -9.67 3.77 -10.45
N ASN A 324 -9.31 4.56 -11.46
CA ASN A 324 -8.06 5.33 -11.46
C ASN A 324 -8.06 6.41 -10.37
N ILE A 325 -9.17 7.14 -10.19
CA ILE A 325 -9.33 8.11 -9.10
C ILE A 325 -9.16 7.42 -7.75
N PHE A 326 -9.86 6.29 -7.55
CA PHE A 326 -9.76 5.49 -6.32
C PHE A 326 -8.32 5.07 -6.01
N GLN A 327 -7.60 4.54 -7.02
CA GLN A 327 -6.21 4.11 -6.87
C GLN A 327 -5.26 5.27 -6.50
N LEU A 328 -5.44 6.45 -7.10
CA LEU A 328 -4.63 7.63 -6.75
C LEU A 328 -4.91 8.11 -5.33
N CYS A 329 -6.18 8.21 -4.94
CA CYS A 329 -6.58 8.71 -3.62
C CYS A 329 -6.19 7.77 -2.48
N GLN A 330 -6.26 6.45 -2.68
CA GLN A 330 -5.80 5.49 -1.67
C GLN A 330 -4.28 5.40 -1.57
N THR A 331 -3.54 5.85 -2.60
CA THR A 331 -2.06 5.81 -2.62
C THR A 331 -1.45 7.02 -1.92
N TYR A 332 -2.07 8.20 -2.03
CA TYR A 332 -1.48 9.45 -1.56
C TYR A 332 -2.52 10.37 -0.92
N ARG A 333 -2.26 10.77 0.32
CA ARG A 333 -3.12 11.68 1.09
C ARG A 333 -2.73 13.14 0.96
N GLY A 334 -1.46 13.41 0.66
CA GLY A 334 -0.92 14.75 0.55
C GLY A 334 -0.71 15.49 1.88
N ASP A 335 -0.76 14.80 2.99
CA ASP A 335 -0.61 15.38 4.34
C ASP A 335 0.82 15.34 4.89
N ASP A 336 1.76 14.72 4.14
CA ASP A 336 3.15 14.57 4.55
C ASP A 336 4.12 14.83 3.38
N PRO A 337 4.99 15.85 3.46
CA PRO A 337 5.96 16.16 2.40
C PRO A 337 7.14 15.19 2.33
N ARG A 338 7.19 14.14 3.16
CA ARG A 338 8.17 13.06 3.09
C ARG A 338 7.69 11.89 2.22
N LEU A 339 6.40 11.90 1.81
CA LEU A 339 5.79 10.86 1.01
C LEU A 339 5.66 11.28 -0.46
N ASN A 340 5.61 10.27 -1.32
CA ASN A 340 5.50 10.41 -2.77
C ASN A 340 4.39 9.52 -3.36
N ILE A 341 4.24 9.58 -4.68
CA ILE A 341 3.40 8.67 -5.45
C ILE A 341 4.31 7.78 -6.29
N GLY A 342 4.35 6.49 -5.98
CA GLY A 342 5.03 5.48 -6.80
C GLY A 342 4.11 4.96 -7.90
N PRO A 343 4.67 4.48 -9.05
CA PRO A 343 3.87 4.06 -10.22
C PRO A 343 2.93 2.88 -9.96
N LYS A 344 3.24 2.07 -8.96
CA LYS A 344 2.43 0.89 -8.57
C LYS A 344 1.53 1.15 -7.36
N GLY A 345 1.63 2.30 -6.71
CA GLY A 345 0.95 2.52 -5.44
C GLY A 345 1.24 1.36 -4.47
N PHE A 346 0.20 0.72 -3.96
CA PHE A 346 0.31 -0.44 -3.05
C PHE A 346 0.06 -1.79 -3.75
N THR A 347 0.20 -1.86 -5.09
CA THR A 347 -0.12 -3.08 -5.86
C THR A 347 1.07 -4.04 -6.04
N GLY A 348 2.27 -3.69 -5.61
CA GLY A 348 3.44 -4.55 -5.72
C GLY A 348 4.78 -3.87 -5.43
N GLU A 349 5.85 -4.65 -5.35
CA GLU A 349 7.21 -4.22 -5.06
C GLU A 349 7.88 -3.54 -6.27
N LYS A 350 7.43 -3.85 -7.48
CA LYS A 350 8.07 -3.35 -8.69
C LYS A 350 8.18 -1.83 -8.67
N TYR A 351 9.34 -1.32 -9.05
CA TYR A 351 9.76 0.08 -8.93
C TYR A 351 9.98 0.57 -7.48
N GLY A 352 9.94 -0.31 -6.47
CA GLY A 352 10.35 -0.02 -5.10
C GLY A 352 9.63 1.13 -4.40
N GLY A 353 8.41 1.49 -4.82
CA GLY A 353 7.70 2.67 -4.31
C GLY A 353 8.36 4.01 -4.68
N ASN A 354 9.33 4.01 -5.59
CA ASN A 354 10.04 5.21 -6.03
C ASN A 354 9.14 6.15 -6.81
N THR A 355 9.40 7.45 -6.73
CA THR A 355 8.76 8.44 -7.60
C THR A 355 9.43 8.46 -8.97
N TYR A 356 8.63 8.80 -9.97
CA TYR A 356 9.06 9.03 -11.35
C TYR A 356 8.62 10.45 -11.78
N TRP A 357 9.21 10.98 -12.84
CA TRP A 357 8.82 12.26 -13.41
C TRP A 357 7.33 12.32 -13.87
N ASN A 358 6.72 11.16 -14.08
CA ASN A 358 5.29 11.05 -14.37
C ASN A 358 4.42 11.58 -13.21
N THR A 359 4.89 11.54 -11.98
CA THR A 359 4.18 12.10 -10.83
C THR A 359 3.93 13.58 -11.03
N GLU A 360 4.96 14.34 -11.43
CA GLU A 360 4.84 15.77 -11.69
C GLU A 360 4.03 16.08 -12.95
N LEU A 361 4.18 15.26 -14.01
CA LEU A 361 3.50 15.50 -15.28
C LEU A 361 2.02 15.10 -15.26
N CYS A 362 1.67 14.00 -14.61
CA CYS A 362 0.34 13.38 -14.68
C CYS A 362 -0.45 13.53 -13.38
N CYS A 363 0.18 13.27 -12.20
CA CYS A 363 -0.54 13.30 -10.93
C CYS A 363 -0.70 14.72 -10.39
N VAL A 364 0.29 15.59 -10.54
CA VAL A 364 0.20 16.98 -10.08
C VAL A 364 -0.97 17.73 -10.73
N PRO A 365 -1.19 17.72 -12.06
CA PRO A 365 -2.37 18.36 -12.65
C PRO A 365 -3.69 17.80 -12.14
N PHE A 366 -3.78 16.47 -11.96
CA PHE A 366 -4.98 15.84 -11.41
C PHE A 366 -5.31 16.39 -10.01
N PHE A 367 -4.35 16.37 -9.10
CA PHE A 367 -4.57 16.86 -7.74
C PHE A 367 -4.75 18.39 -7.66
N LEU A 368 -4.10 19.18 -8.54
CA LEU A 368 -4.28 20.62 -8.59
C LEU A 368 -5.71 21.07 -8.92
N LEU A 369 -6.40 20.24 -9.73
CA LEU A 369 -7.74 20.58 -10.20
C LEU A 369 -8.86 19.99 -9.32
N SER A 370 -8.54 18.99 -8.49
CA SER A 370 -9.54 18.18 -7.78
C SER A 370 -9.37 18.13 -6.27
N THR A 371 -8.33 18.75 -5.69
CA THR A 371 -8.05 18.67 -4.24
C THR A 371 -7.67 20.00 -3.61
N PRO A 372 -7.62 20.06 -2.27
CA PRO A 372 -7.00 21.18 -1.58
C PRO A 372 -5.54 21.40 -2.03
N ARG A 373 -5.18 22.66 -2.21
CA ARG A 373 -3.86 23.09 -2.75
C ARG A 373 -2.66 22.55 -1.99
N GLU A 374 -2.82 22.29 -0.70
CA GLU A 374 -1.76 21.77 0.18
C GLU A 374 -1.26 20.38 -0.23
N ILE A 375 -2.13 19.55 -0.83
CA ILE A 375 -1.77 18.20 -1.30
C ILE A 375 -0.64 18.27 -2.34
N VAL A 376 -0.80 19.12 -3.34
CA VAL A 376 0.23 19.31 -4.38
C VAL A 376 1.46 20.01 -3.85
N LYS A 377 1.28 20.99 -2.97
CA LYS A 377 2.39 21.68 -2.32
C LYS A 377 3.31 20.69 -1.60
N ASN A 378 2.77 19.70 -0.90
CA ASN A 378 3.58 18.68 -0.24
C ASN A 378 4.33 17.77 -1.21
N LEU A 379 3.75 17.40 -2.37
CA LEU A 379 4.47 16.70 -3.44
C LEU A 379 5.66 17.52 -3.97
N LEU A 380 5.47 18.82 -4.14
CA LEU A 380 6.53 19.70 -4.62
C LEU A 380 7.61 19.96 -3.54
N ILE A 381 7.23 19.99 -2.25
CA ILE A 381 8.19 20.05 -1.13
C ILE A 381 9.00 18.75 -1.06
N TYR A 382 8.40 17.59 -1.33
CA TYR A 382 9.14 16.33 -1.44
C TYR A 382 10.28 16.43 -2.46
N ARG A 383 10.03 17.04 -3.63
CA ARG A 383 11.09 17.29 -4.62
C ARG A 383 12.11 18.33 -4.15
N TYR A 384 11.67 19.39 -3.50
CA TYR A 384 12.58 20.38 -2.91
C TYR A 384 13.56 19.72 -1.92
N ASN A 385 13.07 18.82 -1.08
CA ASN A 385 13.90 18.09 -0.11
C ASN A 385 15.00 17.22 -0.78
N GLN A 386 14.83 16.88 -2.06
CA GLN A 386 15.81 16.14 -2.85
C GLN A 386 16.82 17.04 -3.60
N LEU A 387 16.67 18.37 -3.55
CA LEU A 387 17.54 19.30 -4.28
C LEU A 387 19.02 19.12 -3.98
N PRO A 388 19.48 18.94 -2.73
CA PRO A 388 20.90 18.69 -2.43
C PRO A 388 21.44 17.47 -3.14
N LYS A 389 20.65 16.37 -3.22
CA LYS A 389 21.03 15.16 -3.95
C LYS A 389 21.01 15.35 -5.45
N ALA A 390 20.07 16.11 -5.99
CA ALA A 390 20.03 16.44 -7.41
C ALA A 390 21.27 17.27 -7.83
N ILE A 391 21.77 18.16 -6.98
CA ILE A 391 23.03 18.89 -7.19
C ILE A 391 24.22 17.92 -7.14
N GLU A 392 24.25 17.00 -6.20
CA GLU A 392 25.28 15.96 -6.13
C GLU A 392 25.27 15.06 -7.37
N ASN A 393 24.11 14.65 -7.86
CA ASN A 393 23.98 13.86 -9.09
C ASN A 393 24.58 14.60 -10.30
N ALA A 394 24.26 15.87 -10.47
CA ALA A 394 24.81 16.69 -11.54
C ALA A 394 26.34 16.82 -11.41
N ARG A 395 26.86 17.04 -10.20
CA ARG A 395 28.29 17.15 -9.92
C ARG A 395 29.06 15.88 -10.27
N LYS A 396 28.50 14.70 -10.00
CA LYS A 396 29.09 13.39 -10.37
C LYS A 396 29.27 13.26 -11.89
N LEU A 397 28.45 13.93 -12.68
CA LEU A 397 28.49 13.97 -14.13
C LEU A 397 29.36 15.14 -14.70
N GLY A 398 29.99 15.91 -13.82
CA GLY A 398 30.87 17.02 -14.20
C GLY A 398 30.25 18.41 -14.28
N PHE A 399 28.93 18.53 -13.97
CA PHE A 399 28.26 19.84 -13.88
C PHE A 399 28.71 20.59 -12.62
N LYS A 400 28.76 21.91 -12.70
CA LYS A 400 29.27 22.79 -11.62
C LYS A 400 28.25 23.84 -11.21
N GLU A 401 28.64 24.74 -10.33
CA GLU A 401 27.92 25.97 -9.93
C GLU A 401 26.51 25.73 -9.37
N GLY A 402 26.28 24.59 -8.70
CA GLY A 402 24.98 24.28 -8.12
C GLY A 402 23.92 23.89 -9.17
N ALA A 403 24.35 23.42 -10.35
CA ALA A 403 23.46 22.78 -11.30
C ALA A 403 22.83 21.52 -10.67
N ALA A 404 21.54 21.30 -10.88
CA ALA A 404 20.83 20.12 -10.37
C ALA A 404 20.36 19.23 -11.50
N LEU A 405 20.52 17.91 -11.33
CA LEU A 405 19.90 16.87 -12.15
C LEU A 405 19.09 15.95 -11.26
N PHE A 406 17.78 16.14 -11.27
CA PHE A 406 16.88 15.26 -10.54
C PHE A 406 16.87 13.87 -11.17
N PRO A 407 16.85 12.80 -10.35
CA PRO A 407 16.81 11.44 -10.87
C PRO A 407 15.48 11.16 -11.58
N GLN A 408 15.53 10.22 -12.53
CA GLN A 408 14.33 9.70 -13.18
C GLN A 408 13.50 8.87 -12.21
N VAL A 409 14.20 8.02 -11.45
CA VAL A 409 13.61 7.08 -10.49
C VAL A 409 14.31 7.27 -9.15
N THR A 410 13.55 7.60 -8.13
CA THR A 410 14.10 7.80 -6.79
C THR A 410 13.07 7.72 -5.68
N TYR A 411 13.53 7.38 -4.49
CA TYR A 411 12.82 7.63 -3.25
C TYR A 411 13.43 8.81 -2.48
N SER A 412 14.73 8.82 -2.30
CA SER A 412 15.49 9.74 -1.43
C SER A 412 16.37 10.74 -2.17
N GLY A 413 16.34 10.76 -3.50
CA GLY A 413 17.08 11.69 -4.35
C GLY A 413 18.26 11.06 -5.10
N GLU A 414 18.67 9.84 -4.77
CA GLU A 414 19.60 9.04 -5.58
C GLU A 414 18.90 8.52 -6.83
N GLU A 415 19.62 8.46 -7.97
CA GLU A 415 19.12 7.81 -9.18
C GLU A 415 19.13 6.29 -9.00
N CYS A 416 17.98 5.64 -9.03
CA CYS A 416 17.87 4.20 -8.78
C CYS A 416 18.22 3.35 -9.99
N HIS A 417 18.11 3.86 -11.22
CA HIS A 417 18.40 3.18 -12.48
C HIS A 417 17.79 1.78 -12.62
N SER A 418 16.70 1.52 -11.96
CA SER A 418 16.22 0.22 -11.49
C SER A 418 16.18 -0.90 -12.53
N GLU A 419 16.12 -0.60 -13.84
CA GLU A 419 16.15 -1.62 -14.88
C GLU A 419 16.61 -1.08 -16.24
N TRP A 420 16.73 0.24 -16.43
CA TRP A 420 16.88 0.82 -17.76
C TRP A 420 18.08 1.75 -17.89
N GLU A 421 18.92 1.45 -18.83
CA GLU A 421 20.03 2.31 -19.23
C GLU A 421 19.56 3.70 -19.69
N ILE A 422 18.35 3.79 -20.22
CA ILE A 422 17.70 5.01 -20.74
C ILE A 422 17.58 6.13 -19.70
N THR A 423 17.72 5.83 -18.41
CA THR A 423 17.68 6.85 -17.35
C THR A 423 18.71 7.97 -17.55
N PHE A 424 19.79 7.71 -18.26
CA PHE A 424 20.78 8.73 -18.61
C PHE A 424 20.36 9.59 -19.81
N GLU A 425 19.55 9.06 -20.69
CA GLU A 425 19.10 9.72 -21.92
C GLU A 425 17.90 10.65 -21.66
N GLU A 426 17.08 10.33 -20.67
CA GLU A 426 15.85 11.06 -20.37
C GLU A 426 16.07 12.30 -19.49
N ILE A 427 16.96 13.21 -19.92
CA ILE A 427 17.30 14.44 -19.17
C ILE A 427 16.13 15.44 -19.10
N HIS A 428 15.14 15.33 -20.00
CA HIS A 428 13.93 16.16 -20.00
C HIS A 428 13.13 16.09 -18.71
N ARG A 429 13.25 14.99 -17.93
CA ARG A 429 12.65 14.82 -16.61
C ARG A 429 12.93 15.99 -15.65
N ASN A 430 14.09 16.60 -15.82
CA ASN A 430 14.53 17.73 -15.01
C ASN A 430 13.62 18.96 -15.17
N ASN A 431 13.11 19.19 -16.39
CA ASN A 431 12.18 20.29 -16.67
C ASN A 431 10.76 20.05 -16.17
N ILE A 432 10.35 18.79 -16.04
CA ILE A 432 9.00 18.48 -15.61
C ILE A 432 8.74 18.94 -14.17
N ILE A 433 9.76 18.91 -13.33
CA ILE A 433 9.66 19.43 -11.95
C ILE A 433 9.42 20.96 -11.97
N VAL A 434 10.17 21.68 -12.80
CA VAL A 434 9.99 23.14 -12.97
C VAL A 434 8.62 23.46 -13.56
N TYR A 435 8.17 22.65 -14.53
CA TYR A 435 6.83 22.76 -15.09
C TYR A 435 5.74 22.59 -14.03
N ALA A 436 5.84 21.59 -13.18
CA ALA A 436 4.88 21.36 -12.08
C ALA A 436 4.86 22.53 -11.08
N ILE A 437 6.03 23.11 -10.75
CA ILE A 437 6.14 24.32 -9.91
C ILE A 437 5.43 25.50 -10.58
N ALA A 438 5.66 25.72 -11.88
CA ALA A 438 5.03 26.79 -12.63
C ALA A 438 3.50 26.63 -12.72
N GLN A 439 3.02 25.40 -12.95
CA GLN A 439 1.59 25.09 -12.97
C GLN A 439 0.95 25.35 -11.59
N HIS A 440 1.58 24.90 -10.51
CA HIS A 440 1.11 25.18 -9.16
C HIS A 440 0.98 26.67 -8.92
N ALA A 441 2.00 27.47 -9.25
CA ALA A 441 1.97 28.91 -9.10
C ALA A 441 0.88 29.58 -9.96
N ALA A 442 0.71 29.15 -11.20
CA ALA A 442 -0.29 29.70 -12.11
C ALA A 442 -1.72 29.41 -11.64
N ILE A 443 -2.02 28.18 -11.24
CA ILE A 443 -3.38 27.76 -10.85
C ILE A 443 -3.74 28.28 -9.45
N THR A 444 -2.79 28.26 -8.50
CA THR A 444 -3.07 28.70 -7.13
C THR A 444 -2.96 30.21 -6.92
N GLY A 445 -2.28 30.92 -7.81
CA GLY A 445 -1.89 32.32 -7.64
C GLY A 445 -0.88 32.55 -6.50
N SER A 446 -0.42 31.47 -5.85
CA SER A 446 0.49 31.59 -4.69
C SER A 446 1.93 31.74 -5.15
N LYS A 447 2.54 32.88 -4.77
CA LYS A 447 3.98 33.11 -4.92
C LYS A 447 4.78 32.64 -3.72
N ASP A 448 4.15 32.35 -2.60
CA ASP A 448 4.82 31.99 -1.34
C ASP A 448 5.58 30.68 -1.46
N TYR A 449 4.98 29.68 -2.10
CA TYR A 449 5.68 28.41 -2.37
C TYR A 449 6.91 28.65 -3.24
N VAL A 450 6.75 29.43 -4.32
CA VAL A 450 7.86 29.73 -5.24
C VAL A 450 8.99 30.45 -4.52
N ALA A 451 8.66 31.48 -3.73
CA ALA A 451 9.66 32.22 -2.99
C ALA A 451 10.41 31.39 -1.95
N LYS A 452 9.71 30.47 -1.27
CA LYS A 452 10.28 29.69 -0.17
C LYS A 452 11.01 28.41 -0.61
N TYR A 453 10.56 27.78 -1.68
CA TYR A 453 11.03 26.46 -2.12
C TYR A 453 11.31 26.39 -3.63
N GLY A 454 10.34 26.79 -4.46
CA GLY A 454 10.35 26.56 -5.89
C GLY A 454 11.45 27.30 -6.64
N LEU A 455 11.78 28.52 -6.25
CA LEU A 455 12.76 29.36 -6.93
C LEU A 455 14.16 28.72 -6.92
N GLU A 456 14.56 28.16 -5.80
CA GLU A 456 15.86 27.51 -5.65
C GLU A 456 16.00 26.29 -6.59
N VAL A 457 14.92 25.46 -6.69
CA VAL A 457 14.84 24.34 -7.63
C VAL A 457 14.93 24.84 -9.08
N MET A 458 14.14 25.88 -9.43
CA MET A 458 14.14 26.44 -10.78
C MET A 458 15.52 26.99 -11.20
N ILE A 459 16.21 27.68 -10.29
CA ILE A 459 17.57 28.21 -10.55
C ILE A 459 18.55 27.06 -10.78
N ALA A 460 18.54 26.04 -9.92
CA ALA A 460 19.48 24.92 -10.01
C ALA A 460 19.26 24.08 -11.30
N VAL A 461 18.01 23.88 -11.68
CA VAL A 461 17.68 23.21 -12.97
C VAL A 461 18.07 24.10 -14.16
N SER A 462 17.84 25.41 -14.09
CA SER A 462 18.26 26.33 -15.16
C SER A 462 19.78 26.35 -15.35
N ARG A 463 20.56 26.26 -14.28
CA ARG A 463 22.02 26.12 -14.33
C ARG A 463 22.45 24.83 -15.05
N PHE A 464 21.78 23.73 -14.80
CA PHE A 464 22.03 22.48 -15.51
C PHE A 464 21.84 22.64 -17.02
N TRP A 465 20.75 23.23 -17.46
CA TRP A 465 20.48 23.44 -18.87
C TRP A 465 21.43 24.45 -19.51
N SER A 466 21.78 25.52 -18.83
CA SER A 466 22.75 26.48 -19.29
C SER A 466 24.10 25.81 -19.55
N CYS A 467 24.62 25.02 -18.60
CA CYS A 467 25.88 24.30 -18.80
C CYS A 467 25.77 23.32 -19.97
N LEU A 468 24.70 22.58 -20.12
CA LEU A 468 24.52 21.62 -21.20
C LEU A 468 24.50 22.30 -22.58
N LEU A 469 23.79 23.44 -22.70
CA LEU A 469 23.75 24.20 -23.95
C LEU A 469 25.11 24.74 -24.39
N TYR A 470 25.97 25.13 -23.45
CA TYR A 470 27.33 25.62 -23.78
C TYR A 470 28.34 24.50 -24.09
N THR A 471 28.04 23.27 -23.66
CA THR A 471 28.94 22.12 -23.83
C THR A 471 28.55 21.20 -24.99
N SER A 472 27.30 21.25 -25.44
CA SER A 472 26.81 20.47 -26.58
C SER A 472 26.85 21.32 -27.87
N PRO A 473 27.55 20.89 -28.92
CA PRO A 473 27.48 21.57 -30.22
C PRO A 473 26.04 21.54 -30.73
N SER A 474 25.48 22.69 -30.95
CA SER A 474 24.18 22.84 -31.59
C SER A 474 24.31 22.54 -33.10
N PRO A 475 23.31 21.93 -33.74
CA PRO A 475 23.28 21.84 -35.24
C PRO A 475 23.36 23.20 -35.92
N ARG A 476 23.19 24.31 -35.19
CA ARG A 476 23.41 25.68 -35.70
C ARG A 476 24.85 26.12 -35.66
N ASP A 477 25.70 25.47 -34.86
CA ASP A 477 27.12 25.81 -34.68
C ASP A 477 28.02 25.07 -35.70
N THR A 478 27.46 24.19 -36.53
CA THR A 478 28.12 23.43 -37.58
C THR A 478 27.91 23.99 -38.99
N ARG A 479 27.50 25.28 -39.09
CA ARG A 479 27.40 25.97 -40.39
C ARG A 479 28.53 26.96 -40.60
#